data_80046f8b1c335a5d9d5a96e5952a7c03
#
_entry.id   80046f8b1c335a5d9d5a96e5952a7c03
#
_cell.length_a   1.000
_cell.length_b   1.000
_cell.length_c   1.000
_cell.angle_alpha   90.00
_cell.angle_beta   90.00
_cell.angle_gamma   90.00
#
_symmetry.space_group_name_H-M   'P 1'
#
loop_
_entity.id
_entity.type
_entity.pdbx_description
1 polymer ?
#
loop_
_entity_poly.entity_id
_entity_poly.type
_entity_poly.pdbx_seq_one_letter_code
_entity_poly.pdbx_strand_id
1 'polypeptide(L)'
;AIFGMFVFWSGIILKKNAVRRLRKLDKIMDDADQFESQVKSVNSFINLVVTGFAELHPICLNWSLLKMGIEKWPKSGSVWFVYAKFVAVFPEETQTLAWIFRSVTVNKVKGIEARTVKGQSLSIARQREVNLSPDLKTKLNSCTKHVTNAKHRLRNVWDMSIQGNISDMEMATKRVIKVIKKCDGDLLHILRLFPNNRFVTRQYARFCKELLADYETCADMIEKSRLLQRNIKINKDQ
;
A
#
# COMPACT_ATOMS: atom_id res chain seq x y z
N ALA A 1 5.38 -10.98 48.51
CA ALA A 1 5.59 -12.30 47.85
C ALA A 1 4.41 -12.69 46.94
N ILE A 2 3.14 -12.61 47.36
CA ILE A 2 1.94 -13.05 46.62
C ILE A 2 1.77 -12.26 45.28
N PHE A 3 1.95 -10.93 45.26
CA PHE A 3 1.84 -10.10 44.08
C PHE A 3 2.89 -10.46 43.02
N GLY A 4 4.13 -10.72 43.44
CA GLY A 4 5.21 -11.15 42.52
C GLY A 4 4.92 -12.51 41.86
N MET A 5 4.38 -13.46 42.61
CA MET A 5 3.95 -14.75 42.07
C MET A 5 2.80 -14.55 41.02
N PHE A 6 1.83 -13.71 41.30
CA PHE A 6 0.74 -13.45 40.39
C PHE A 6 1.22 -12.84 39.05
N VAL A 7 2.13 -11.86 39.10
CA VAL A 7 2.74 -11.25 37.91
C VAL A 7 3.53 -12.30 37.12
N PHE A 8 4.32 -13.13 37.80
CA PHE A 8 5.11 -14.20 37.17
C PHE A 8 4.21 -15.23 36.45
N TRP A 9 3.18 -15.73 37.14
CA TRP A 9 2.22 -16.69 36.55
C TRP A 9 1.43 -16.09 35.39
N SER A 10 0.99 -14.84 35.49
CA SER A 10 0.32 -14.15 34.40
C SER A 10 1.23 -14.01 33.18
N GLY A 11 2.51 -13.71 33.36
CA GLY A 11 3.50 -13.65 32.29
C GLY A 11 3.68 -14.99 31.56
N ILE A 12 3.75 -16.10 32.31
CA ILE A 12 3.84 -17.46 31.74
C ILE A 12 2.59 -17.79 30.90
N ILE A 13 1.39 -17.48 31.43
CA ILE A 13 0.14 -17.73 30.72
C ILE A 13 0.06 -16.91 29.44
N LEU A 14 0.43 -15.64 29.47
CA LEU A 14 0.45 -14.76 28.30
C LEU A 14 1.41 -15.27 27.23
N LYS A 15 2.64 -15.68 27.63
CA LYS A 15 3.63 -16.25 26.72
C LYS A 15 3.13 -17.57 26.10
N LYS A 16 2.53 -18.46 26.90
CA LYS A 16 1.97 -19.72 26.38
C LYS A 16 0.84 -19.47 25.38
N ASN A 17 -0.01 -18.48 25.64
CA ASN A 17 -1.09 -18.08 24.73
C ASN A 17 -0.55 -17.45 23.43
N ALA A 18 0.51 -16.64 23.52
CA ALA A 18 1.17 -16.06 22.34
C ALA A 18 1.74 -17.18 21.43
N VAL A 19 2.49 -18.14 22.02
CA VAL A 19 3.03 -19.29 21.26
C VAL A 19 1.91 -20.12 20.60
N ARG A 20 0.80 -20.33 21.30
CA ARG A 20 -0.35 -21.04 20.69
C ARG A 20 -0.94 -20.28 19.51
N ARG A 21 -1.00 -18.93 19.58
CA ARG A 21 -1.49 -18.10 18.49
C ARG A 21 -0.52 -18.11 17.31
N LEU A 22 0.79 -18.05 17.54
CA LEU A 22 1.80 -18.16 16.48
C LEU A 22 1.68 -19.46 15.71
N ARG A 23 1.57 -20.60 16.42
CA ARG A 23 1.35 -21.91 15.78
C ARG A 23 0.06 -21.96 14.92
N LYS A 24 -0.97 -21.19 15.29
CA LYS A 24 -2.16 -21.07 14.45
C LYS A 24 -1.90 -20.22 13.21
N LEU A 25 -1.10 -19.14 13.32
CA LEU A 25 -0.70 -18.33 12.19
C LEU A 25 0.15 -19.12 11.20
N ASP A 26 1.11 -19.93 11.70
CA ASP A 26 1.90 -20.85 10.86
C ASP A 26 0.99 -21.76 10.05
N LYS A 27 0.03 -22.42 10.70
CA LYS A 27 -0.92 -23.32 10.03
C LYS A 27 -1.78 -22.61 8.97
N ILE A 28 -2.21 -21.37 9.23
CA ILE A 28 -3.00 -20.58 8.26
C ILE A 28 -2.10 -20.10 7.12
N MET A 29 -0.80 -19.90 7.37
CA MET A 29 0.16 -19.53 6.34
C MET A 29 0.44 -20.69 5.39
N ASP A 30 0.54 -21.90 5.93
CA ASP A 30 0.77 -23.12 5.15
C ASP A 30 -0.47 -23.52 4.34
N ASP A 31 -1.67 -23.31 4.90
CA ASP A 31 -2.94 -23.67 4.27
C ASP A 31 -4.01 -22.63 4.64
N ALA A 32 -4.39 -21.81 3.66
CA ALA A 32 -5.36 -20.73 3.82
C ALA A 32 -6.77 -21.23 4.21
N ASP A 33 -7.14 -22.45 3.80
CA ASP A 33 -8.46 -23.02 4.10
C ASP A 33 -8.63 -23.30 5.60
N GLN A 34 -7.52 -23.46 6.32
CA GLN A 34 -7.55 -23.62 7.78
C GLN A 34 -8.00 -22.35 8.53
N PHE A 35 -8.01 -21.19 7.86
CA PHE A 35 -8.46 -19.94 8.49
C PHE A 35 -9.88 -20.07 9.05
N GLU A 36 -10.80 -20.67 8.30
CA GLU A 36 -12.18 -20.80 8.73
C GLU A 36 -12.33 -21.68 9.98
N SER A 37 -11.56 -22.77 10.06
CA SER A 37 -11.60 -23.73 11.17
C SER A 37 -10.90 -23.17 12.43
N GLN A 38 -9.79 -22.44 12.27
CA GLN A 38 -8.95 -21.95 13.36
C GLN A 38 -9.49 -20.64 13.98
N VAL A 39 -10.21 -19.82 13.20
CA VAL A 39 -10.63 -18.48 13.60
C VAL A 39 -12.16 -18.39 13.60
N LYS A 40 -12.79 -18.69 14.74
CA LYS A 40 -14.26 -18.77 14.87
C LYS A 40 -14.93 -17.44 15.24
N SER A 41 -14.21 -16.49 15.81
CA SER A 41 -14.79 -15.22 16.27
C SER A 41 -13.91 -14.01 15.94
N VAL A 42 -14.53 -12.83 15.82
CA VAL A 42 -13.83 -11.57 15.59
C VAL A 42 -12.78 -11.29 16.66
N ASN A 43 -13.09 -11.56 17.95
CA ASN A 43 -12.12 -11.35 19.03
C ASN A 43 -10.90 -12.28 18.92
N SER A 44 -11.12 -13.54 18.52
CA SER A 44 -10.03 -14.47 18.25
C SER A 44 -9.17 -14.00 17.09
N PHE A 45 -9.79 -13.47 16.03
CA PHE A 45 -9.11 -12.88 14.89
C PHE A 45 -8.24 -11.67 15.30
N ILE A 46 -8.82 -10.70 16.05
CA ILE A 46 -8.11 -9.51 16.51
C ILE A 46 -6.88 -9.91 17.34
N ASN A 47 -7.04 -10.87 18.24
CA ASN A 47 -5.94 -11.37 19.06
C ASN A 47 -4.83 -12.04 18.24
N LEU A 48 -5.18 -12.75 17.15
CA LEU A 48 -4.21 -13.32 16.23
C LEU A 48 -3.45 -12.23 15.47
N VAL A 49 -4.17 -11.24 14.95
CA VAL A 49 -3.57 -10.09 14.23
C VAL A 49 -2.61 -9.34 15.13
N VAL A 50 -3.03 -8.98 16.35
CA VAL A 50 -2.18 -8.26 17.31
C VAL A 50 -0.93 -9.08 17.65
N THR A 51 -1.08 -10.39 17.89
CA THR A 51 0.08 -11.25 18.18
C THR A 51 1.00 -11.36 16.98
N GLY A 52 0.44 -11.54 15.77
CA GLY A 52 1.23 -11.68 14.54
C GLY A 52 2.02 -10.40 14.19
N PHE A 53 1.44 -9.22 14.39
CA PHE A 53 2.19 -7.96 14.21
C PHE A 53 3.23 -7.74 15.30
N ALA A 54 2.97 -8.12 16.55
CA ALA A 54 3.95 -8.01 17.63
C ALA A 54 5.19 -8.89 17.36
N GLU A 55 5.00 -10.04 16.76
CA GLU A 55 6.07 -10.99 16.43
C GLU A 55 6.54 -10.89 14.96
N LEU A 56 6.10 -9.85 14.23
CA LEU A 56 6.45 -9.61 12.82
C LEU A 56 6.19 -10.81 11.89
N HIS A 57 5.08 -11.52 12.12
CA HIS A 57 4.74 -12.72 11.37
C HIS A 57 4.44 -12.41 9.89
N PRO A 58 5.00 -13.15 8.90
CA PRO A 58 4.90 -12.83 7.47
C PRO A 58 3.46 -12.68 6.96
N ILE A 59 2.53 -13.53 7.41
CA ILE A 59 1.11 -13.49 6.99
C ILE A 59 0.42 -12.17 7.39
N CYS A 60 0.90 -11.50 8.45
CA CYS A 60 0.40 -10.20 8.87
C CYS A 60 1.06 -9.07 8.08
N LEU A 61 2.38 -9.15 7.84
CA LEU A 61 3.15 -8.14 7.13
C LEU A 61 2.76 -8.03 5.65
N ASN A 62 2.35 -9.12 5.02
CA ASN A 62 1.85 -9.13 3.64
C ASN A 62 0.35 -8.83 3.53
N TRP A 63 -0.32 -8.51 4.63
CA TRP A 63 -1.75 -8.20 4.75
C TRP A 63 -2.71 -9.36 4.46
N SER A 64 -2.23 -10.58 4.20
CA SER A 64 -3.08 -11.73 3.83
C SER A 64 -4.09 -12.08 4.91
N LEU A 65 -3.65 -12.16 6.17
CA LEU A 65 -4.54 -12.43 7.30
C LEU A 65 -5.67 -11.40 7.42
N LEU A 66 -5.35 -10.12 7.21
CA LEU A 66 -6.32 -9.03 7.31
C LEU A 66 -7.33 -9.06 6.16
N LYS A 67 -6.90 -9.45 4.97
CA LYS A 67 -7.79 -9.64 3.81
C LYS A 67 -8.78 -10.77 4.06
N MET A 68 -8.31 -11.95 4.53
CA MET A 68 -9.18 -13.06 4.94
C MET A 68 -10.19 -12.64 6.02
N GLY A 69 -9.77 -11.82 6.98
CA GLY A 69 -10.65 -11.30 8.02
C GLY A 69 -11.78 -10.42 7.48
N ILE A 70 -11.51 -9.57 6.48
CA ILE A 70 -12.52 -8.73 5.82
C ILE A 70 -13.47 -9.59 5.00
N GLU A 71 -12.97 -10.58 4.28
CA GLU A 71 -13.79 -11.51 3.50
C GLU A 71 -14.78 -12.25 4.39
N LYS A 72 -14.32 -12.72 5.54
CA LYS A 72 -15.17 -13.44 6.50
C LYS A 72 -16.16 -12.54 7.25
N TRP A 73 -15.74 -11.31 7.61
CA TRP A 73 -16.56 -10.36 8.38
C TRP A 73 -16.64 -8.96 7.74
N PRO A 74 -17.19 -8.83 6.53
CA PRO A 74 -17.17 -7.57 5.77
C PRO A 74 -17.94 -6.43 6.44
N LYS A 75 -18.89 -6.74 7.32
CA LYS A 75 -19.72 -5.75 8.06
C LYS A 75 -19.20 -5.46 9.46
N SER A 76 -18.14 -6.10 9.93
CA SER A 76 -17.58 -5.90 11.27
C SER A 76 -16.71 -4.64 11.34
N GLY A 77 -17.17 -3.63 12.09
CA GLY A 77 -16.41 -2.41 12.33
C GLY A 77 -15.04 -2.65 12.97
N SER A 78 -14.97 -3.60 13.92
CA SER A 78 -13.74 -3.94 14.64
C SER A 78 -12.66 -4.52 13.73
N VAL A 79 -13.03 -5.35 12.75
CA VAL A 79 -12.08 -5.90 11.76
C VAL A 79 -11.50 -4.79 10.91
N TRP A 80 -12.34 -3.89 10.38
CA TRP A 80 -11.89 -2.74 9.61
C TRP A 80 -11.04 -1.78 10.42
N PHE A 81 -11.40 -1.57 11.70
CA PHE A 81 -10.63 -0.72 12.60
C PHE A 81 -9.23 -1.25 12.84
N VAL A 82 -9.09 -2.55 13.12
CA VAL A 82 -7.79 -3.19 13.33
C VAL A 82 -6.95 -3.11 12.05
N TYR A 83 -7.55 -3.36 10.90
CA TYR A 83 -6.85 -3.21 9.62
C TYR A 83 -6.36 -1.78 9.40
N ALA A 84 -7.24 -0.79 9.54
CA ALA A 84 -6.87 0.61 9.40
C ALA A 84 -5.76 1.03 10.38
N LYS A 85 -5.82 0.55 11.62
CA LYS A 85 -4.83 0.84 12.67
C LYS A 85 -3.43 0.35 12.27
N PHE A 86 -3.30 -0.88 11.80
CA PHE A 86 -2.00 -1.41 11.39
C PHE A 86 -1.50 -0.78 10.09
N VAL A 87 -2.36 -0.60 9.08
CA VAL A 87 -1.99 0.09 7.83
C VAL A 87 -1.57 1.53 8.08
N ALA A 88 -2.16 2.21 9.06
CA ALA A 88 -1.80 3.58 9.40
C ALA A 88 -0.35 3.71 9.95
N VAL A 89 0.23 2.64 10.49
CA VAL A 89 1.63 2.62 10.96
C VAL A 89 2.61 2.68 9.76
N PHE A 90 2.20 2.17 8.59
CA PHE A 90 3.04 2.10 7.40
C PHE A 90 2.73 3.26 6.44
N PRO A 91 3.61 4.30 6.35
CA PRO A 91 3.34 5.46 5.49
C PRO A 91 3.22 5.13 4.01
N GLU A 92 3.88 4.07 3.53
CA GLU A 92 3.80 3.56 2.15
C GLU A 92 2.39 3.09 1.79
N GLU A 93 1.62 2.64 2.76
CA GLU A 93 0.29 2.06 2.58
C GLU A 93 -0.85 3.09 2.55
N THR A 94 -0.55 4.33 2.13
CA THR A 94 -1.58 5.40 2.04
C THR A 94 -2.70 5.03 1.08
N GLN A 95 -2.40 4.30 0.00
CA GLN A 95 -3.44 3.85 -0.96
C GLN A 95 -4.35 2.79 -0.34
N THR A 96 -3.77 1.84 0.40
CA THR A 96 -4.52 0.82 1.14
C THR A 96 -5.41 1.48 2.19
N LEU A 97 -4.91 2.50 2.89
CA LEU A 97 -5.71 3.27 3.85
C LEU A 97 -6.89 3.99 3.19
N ALA A 98 -6.67 4.60 2.02
CA ALA A 98 -7.74 5.23 1.24
C ALA A 98 -8.75 4.21 0.71
N TRP A 99 -8.30 3.02 0.32
CA TRP A 99 -9.16 1.90 -0.07
C TRP A 99 -10.02 1.42 1.10
N ILE A 100 -9.44 1.25 2.30
CA ILE A 100 -10.19 0.90 3.52
C ILE A 100 -11.30 1.92 3.78
N PHE A 101 -11.00 3.22 3.72
CA PHE A 101 -12.00 4.27 3.88
C PHE A 101 -13.18 4.13 2.90
N ARG A 102 -12.88 3.90 1.62
CA ARG A 102 -13.90 3.69 0.57
C ARG A 102 -14.72 2.43 0.85
N SER A 103 -14.06 1.32 1.18
CA SER A 103 -14.71 0.03 1.44
C SER A 103 -15.64 0.08 2.65
N VAL A 104 -15.22 0.71 3.75
CA VAL A 104 -16.07 0.91 4.94
C VAL A 104 -17.30 1.76 4.61
N THR A 105 -17.16 2.70 3.67
CA THR A 105 -18.28 3.55 3.22
C THR A 105 -19.23 2.79 2.30
N VAL A 106 -18.70 2.07 1.31
CA VAL A 106 -19.49 1.27 0.35
C VAL A 106 -20.24 0.13 1.05
N ASN A 107 -19.57 -0.59 1.93
CA ASN A 107 -20.18 -1.69 2.70
C ASN A 107 -21.13 -1.20 3.81
N LYS A 108 -21.33 0.12 3.94
CA LYS A 108 -22.21 0.74 4.94
C LYS A 108 -21.96 0.22 6.36
N VAL A 109 -20.68 -0.02 6.70
CA VAL A 109 -20.30 -0.51 8.02
C VAL A 109 -20.74 0.50 9.09
N LYS A 110 -21.41 0.01 10.13
CA LYS A 110 -21.96 0.83 11.23
C LYS A 110 -21.13 0.65 12.50
N GLY A 111 -21.29 1.58 13.45
CA GLY A 111 -20.66 1.52 14.77
C GLY A 111 -19.60 2.62 14.98
N ILE A 112 -19.11 2.68 16.19
CA ILE A 112 -18.11 3.69 16.63
C ILE A 112 -16.79 3.45 15.90
N GLU A 113 -16.36 2.19 15.79
CA GLU A 113 -15.12 1.82 15.10
C GLU A 113 -15.15 2.26 13.62
N ALA A 114 -16.27 2.06 12.93
CA ALA A 114 -16.41 2.48 11.54
C ALA A 114 -16.33 4.01 11.36
N ARG A 115 -16.90 4.78 12.30
CA ARG A 115 -16.76 6.25 12.33
C ARG A 115 -15.31 6.66 12.55
N THR A 116 -14.64 6.01 13.50
CA THR A 116 -13.23 6.25 13.80
C THR A 116 -12.34 5.95 12.58
N VAL A 117 -12.56 4.82 11.90
CA VAL A 117 -11.84 4.48 10.66
C VAL A 117 -12.01 5.56 9.61
N LYS A 118 -13.26 6.01 9.38
CA LYS A 118 -13.55 7.05 8.37
C LYS A 118 -12.84 8.37 8.70
N GLY A 119 -12.93 8.82 9.94
CA GLY A 119 -12.33 10.08 10.38
C GLY A 119 -10.81 10.04 10.35
N GLN A 120 -10.21 9.02 10.96
CA GLN A 120 -8.76 8.90 11.06
C GLN A 120 -8.08 8.60 9.73
N SER A 121 -8.62 7.69 8.92
CA SER A 121 -8.05 7.35 7.61
C SER A 121 -7.99 8.57 6.69
N LEU A 122 -9.05 9.38 6.67
CA LEU A 122 -9.10 10.60 5.88
C LEU A 122 -8.13 11.66 6.42
N SER A 123 -8.05 11.83 7.73
CA SER A 123 -7.14 12.78 8.37
C SER A 123 -5.67 12.42 8.08
N ILE A 124 -5.30 11.16 8.28
CA ILE A 124 -3.93 10.66 8.02
C ILE A 124 -3.57 10.81 6.54
N ALA A 125 -4.47 10.45 5.63
CA ALA A 125 -4.24 10.61 4.20
C ALA A 125 -3.99 12.08 3.83
N ARG A 126 -4.82 12.99 4.34
CA ARG A 126 -4.66 14.44 4.14
C ARG A 126 -3.33 14.96 4.70
N GLN A 127 -2.98 14.61 5.94
CA GLN A 127 -1.71 15.01 6.55
C GLN A 127 -0.50 14.52 5.76
N ARG A 128 -0.57 13.32 5.19
CA ARG A 128 0.48 12.78 4.33
C ARG A 128 0.57 13.50 2.98
N GLU A 129 -0.52 14.09 2.49
CA GLU A 129 -0.59 14.86 1.26
C GLU A 129 -0.23 16.35 1.43
N VAL A 130 -0.36 16.90 2.62
CA VAL A 130 -0.10 18.34 2.91
C VAL A 130 1.35 18.75 2.65
N ASN A 131 2.28 17.81 2.60
CA ASN A 131 3.68 18.09 2.25
C ASN A 131 3.92 18.34 0.75
N LEU A 132 2.85 18.41 -0.06
CA LEU A 132 2.92 18.79 -1.46
C LEU A 132 2.59 20.28 -1.61
N SER A 133 3.58 21.09 -2.04
CA SER A 133 3.27 22.47 -2.45
C SER A 133 2.22 22.48 -3.56
N PRO A 134 1.33 23.48 -3.63
CA PRO A 134 0.32 23.57 -4.70
C PRO A 134 0.91 23.50 -6.11
N ASP A 135 2.07 24.11 -6.32
CA ASP A 135 2.82 24.06 -7.59
C ASP A 135 3.26 22.64 -7.93
N LEU A 136 3.87 21.94 -6.98
CA LEU A 136 4.27 20.54 -7.18
C LEU A 136 3.07 19.63 -7.46
N LYS A 137 1.95 19.84 -6.77
CA LYS A 137 0.72 19.08 -7.00
C LYS A 137 0.20 19.28 -8.42
N THR A 138 0.22 20.51 -8.92
CA THR A 138 -0.20 20.85 -10.29
C THR A 138 0.72 20.20 -11.32
N LYS A 139 2.05 20.28 -11.13
CA LYS A 139 3.04 19.65 -12.00
C LYS A 139 2.89 18.11 -12.04
N LEU A 140 2.74 17.48 -10.87
CA LEU A 140 2.52 16.03 -10.78
C LEU A 140 1.21 15.59 -11.45
N ASN A 141 0.13 16.34 -11.28
CA ASN A 141 -1.14 16.04 -11.92
C ASN A 141 -1.04 16.15 -13.45
N SER A 142 -0.32 17.16 -13.97
CA SER A 142 -0.05 17.30 -15.41
C SER A 142 0.76 16.11 -15.93
N CYS A 143 1.84 15.73 -15.26
CA CYS A 143 2.64 14.56 -15.63
C CYS A 143 1.82 13.27 -15.58
N THR A 144 0.96 13.10 -14.57
CA THR A 144 0.09 11.92 -14.47
C THR A 144 -0.87 11.82 -15.67
N LYS A 145 -1.44 12.95 -16.12
CA LYS A 145 -2.28 12.99 -17.32
C LYS A 145 -1.49 12.61 -18.58
N HIS A 146 -0.26 13.12 -18.72
CA HIS A 146 0.60 12.77 -19.86
C HIS A 146 0.97 11.28 -19.86
N VAL A 147 1.32 10.72 -18.70
CA VAL A 147 1.62 9.28 -18.54
C VAL A 147 0.40 8.43 -18.87
N THR A 148 -0.79 8.83 -18.41
CA THR A 148 -2.04 8.11 -18.74
C THR A 148 -2.32 8.14 -20.25
N ASN A 149 -2.13 9.29 -20.90
CA ASN A 149 -2.27 9.41 -22.35
C ASN A 149 -1.24 8.53 -23.10
N ALA A 150 0.01 8.49 -22.62
CA ALA A 150 1.03 7.60 -23.20
C ALA A 150 0.64 6.13 -23.11
N LYS A 151 0.06 5.70 -21.97
CA LYS A 151 -0.46 4.32 -21.80
C LYS A 151 -1.59 4.00 -22.77
N HIS A 152 -2.55 4.91 -22.95
CA HIS A 152 -3.62 4.72 -23.92
C HIS A 152 -3.09 4.59 -25.34
N ARG A 153 -2.12 5.44 -25.72
CA ARG A 153 -1.48 5.35 -27.03
C ARG A 153 -0.71 4.05 -27.22
N LEU A 154 0.00 3.59 -26.20
CA LEU A 154 0.72 2.31 -26.23
C LEU A 154 -0.28 1.14 -26.41
N ARG A 155 -1.40 1.16 -25.69
CA ARG A 155 -2.47 0.17 -25.86
C ARG A 155 -3.02 0.17 -27.28
N ASN A 156 -3.26 1.34 -27.88
CA ASN A 156 -3.73 1.43 -29.26
C ASN A 156 -2.75 0.79 -30.26
N VAL A 157 -1.42 0.90 -30.02
CA VAL A 157 -0.42 0.21 -30.85
C VAL A 157 -0.57 -1.31 -30.76
N TRP A 158 -0.82 -1.83 -29.53
CA TRP A 158 -1.09 -3.26 -29.35
C TRP A 158 -2.38 -3.70 -30.05
N ASP A 159 -3.43 -2.90 -29.94
CA ASP A 159 -4.71 -3.18 -30.61
C ASP A 159 -4.54 -3.21 -32.16
N MET A 160 -3.78 -2.27 -32.74
CA MET A 160 -3.42 -2.26 -34.16
C MET A 160 -2.63 -3.51 -34.57
N SER A 161 -1.70 -3.97 -33.72
CA SER A 161 -0.93 -5.20 -33.95
C SER A 161 -1.83 -6.43 -33.99
N ILE A 162 -2.79 -6.52 -33.07
CA ILE A 162 -3.76 -7.63 -33.02
C ILE A 162 -4.68 -7.62 -34.24
N GLN A 163 -5.06 -6.42 -34.74
CA GLN A 163 -5.92 -6.25 -35.92
C GLN A 163 -5.19 -6.42 -37.25
N GLY A 164 -3.87 -6.61 -37.24
CA GLY A 164 -3.05 -6.77 -38.44
C GLY A 164 -2.83 -5.49 -39.26
N ASN A 165 -3.11 -4.31 -38.67
CA ASN A 165 -2.88 -3.01 -39.30
C ASN A 165 -1.44 -2.54 -39.18
N ILE A 166 -0.54 -3.15 -39.97
CA ILE A 166 0.92 -2.94 -39.87
C ILE A 166 1.32 -1.56 -40.39
N SER A 167 0.66 -1.04 -41.42
CA SER A 167 1.01 0.23 -42.08
C SER A 167 0.94 1.44 -41.11
N ASP A 168 -0.12 1.48 -40.29
CA ASP A 168 -0.30 2.58 -39.32
C ASP A 168 0.47 2.37 -38.01
N MET A 169 0.79 1.13 -37.68
CA MET A 169 1.48 0.74 -36.46
C MET A 169 2.87 1.38 -36.35
N GLU A 170 3.65 1.44 -37.44
CA GLU A 170 4.98 2.05 -37.41
C GLU A 170 4.92 3.54 -37.04
N MET A 171 4.02 4.28 -37.67
CA MET A 171 3.83 5.69 -37.39
C MET A 171 3.30 5.92 -35.96
N ALA A 172 2.35 5.10 -35.51
CA ALA A 172 1.80 5.14 -34.17
C ALA A 172 2.90 4.86 -33.13
N THR A 173 3.75 3.87 -33.34
CA THR A 173 4.89 3.51 -32.48
C THR A 173 5.88 4.67 -32.34
N LYS A 174 6.28 5.31 -33.46
CA LYS A 174 7.16 6.49 -33.44
C LYS A 174 6.56 7.62 -32.59
N ARG A 175 5.23 7.86 -32.72
CA ARG A 175 4.53 8.87 -31.92
C ARG A 175 4.51 8.53 -30.42
N VAL A 176 4.28 7.25 -30.09
CA VAL A 176 4.30 6.79 -28.69
C VAL A 176 5.67 6.96 -28.06
N ILE A 177 6.74 6.54 -28.74
CA ILE A 177 8.12 6.69 -28.26
C ILE A 177 8.43 8.16 -27.98
N LYS A 178 8.03 9.07 -28.89
CA LYS A 178 8.23 10.52 -28.68
C LYS A 178 7.50 11.04 -27.44
N VAL A 179 6.27 10.57 -27.19
CA VAL A 179 5.48 10.96 -26.01
C VAL A 179 6.10 10.40 -24.74
N ILE A 180 6.56 9.13 -24.73
CA ILE A 180 7.23 8.51 -23.59
C ILE A 180 8.51 9.26 -23.23
N LYS A 181 9.36 9.58 -24.21
CA LYS A 181 10.59 10.38 -24.00
C LYS A 181 10.30 11.76 -23.42
N LYS A 182 9.21 12.41 -23.86
CA LYS A 182 8.79 13.69 -23.29
C LYS A 182 8.35 13.52 -21.83
N CYS A 183 7.53 12.52 -21.51
CA CYS A 183 7.10 12.23 -20.14
C CYS A 183 8.28 11.94 -19.22
N ASP A 184 9.28 11.21 -19.70
CA ASP A 184 10.51 10.91 -18.97
C ASP A 184 11.27 12.20 -18.64
N GLY A 185 11.50 13.06 -19.63
CA GLY A 185 12.13 14.36 -19.43
C GLY A 185 11.40 15.24 -18.42
N ASP A 186 10.06 15.34 -18.51
CA ASP A 186 9.24 16.12 -17.60
C ASP A 186 9.33 15.59 -16.16
N LEU A 187 9.26 14.27 -15.97
CA LEU A 187 9.36 13.63 -14.65
C LEU A 187 10.76 13.74 -14.05
N LEU A 188 11.82 13.54 -14.85
CA LEU A 188 13.20 13.74 -14.42
C LEU A 188 13.47 15.19 -14.03
N HIS A 189 12.91 16.16 -14.76
CA HIS A 189 13.00 17.57 -14.40
C HIS A 189 12.37 17.84 -13.03
N ILE A 190 11.18 17.33 -12.77
CA ILE A 190 10.53 17.47 -11.45
C ILE A 190 11.35 16.75 -10.36
N LEU A 191 11.90 15.57 -10.65
CA LEU A 191 12.74 14.83 -9.71
C LEU A 191 14.01 15.61 -9.32
N ARG A 192 14.62 16.34 -10.27
CA ARG A 192 15.76 17.23 -10.00
C ARG A 192 15.37 18.44 -9.15
N LEU A 193 14.20 19.03 -9.40
CA LEU A 193 13.70 20.15 -8.61
C LEU A 193 13.30 19.75 -7.18
N PHE A 194 12.84 18.52 -7.00
CA PHE A 194 12.33 18.02 -5.72
C PHE A 194 12.94 16.64 -5.39
N PRO A 195 14.27 16.52 -5.22
CA PRO A 195 14.97 15.24 -5.10
C PRO A 195 14.59 14.47 -3.83
N ASN A 196 14.23 15.17 -2.76
CA ASN A 196 13.84 14.56 -1.49
C ASN A 196 12.32 14.48 -1.30
N ASN A 197 11.55 14.52 -2.39
CA ASN A 197 10.12 14.39 -2.32
C ASN A 197 9.67 12.95 -2.68
N ARG A 198 9.13 12.25 -1.68
CA ARG A 198 8.68 10.85 -1.83
C ARG A 198 7.62 10.64 -2.92
N PHE A 199 6.75 11.64 -3.16
CA PHE A 199 5.67 11.50 -4.15
C PHE A 199 6.22 11.57 -5.57
N VAL A 200 7.19 12.45 -5.80
CA VAL A 200 7.89 12.55 -7.08
C VAL A 200 8.64 11.26 -7.38
N THR A 201 9.44 10.79 -6.42
CA THR A 201 10.22 9.55 -6.54
C THR A 201 9.32 8.34 -6.83
N ARG A 202 8.18 8.24 -6.13
CA ARG A 202 7.21 7.16 -6.34
C ARG A 202 6.51 7.25 -7.70
N GLN A 203 6.21 8.46 -8.16
CA GLN A 203 5.61 8.67 -9.48
C GLN A 203 6.57 8.26 -10.60
N TYR A 204 7.86 8.59 -10.45
CA TYR A 204 8.90 8.17 -11.39
C TYR A 204 9.10 6.65 -11.38
N ALA A 205 9.15 6.02 -10.20
CA ALA A 205 9.21 4.56 -10.10
C ALA A 205 8.05 3.86 -10.84
N ARG A 206 6.84 4.39 -10.69
CA ARG A 206 5.67 3.86 -11.41
C ARG A 206 5.80 4.03 -12.92
N PHE A 207 6.29 5.18 -13.37
CA PHE A 207 6.53 5.45 -14.80
C PHE A 207 7.57 4.48 -15.38
N CYS A 208 8.70 4.25 -14.70
CA CYS A 208 9.73 3.28 -15.10
C CYS A 208 9.14 1.88 -15.25
N LYS A 209 8.34 1.43 -14.28
CA LYS A 209 7.70 0.12 -14.31
C LYS A 209 6.69 -0.04 -15.44
N GLU A 210 5.82 0.97 -15.64
CA GLU A 210 4.62 0.81 -16.47
C GLU A 210 4.83 1.20 -17.94
N LEU A 211 5.81 2.05 -18.25
CA LEU A 211 6.06 2.54 -19.61
C LEU A 211 7.45 2.24 -20.14
N LEU A 212 8.48 2.25 -19.29
CA LEU A 212 9.84 1.94 -19.70
C LEU A 212 10.19 0.44 -19.54
N ALA A 213 9.39 -0.31 -18.76
CA ALA A 213 9.70 -1.68 -18.33
C ALA A 213 11.07 -1.81 -17.66
N ASP A 214 11.57 -0.71 -17.09
CA ASP A 214 12.83 -0.64 -16.35
C ASP A 214 12.59 -0.98 -14.89
N TYR A 215 12.72 -2.25 -14.57
CA TYR A 215 12.46 -2.77 -13.22
C TYR A 215 13.58 -2.45 -12.24
N GLU A 216 14.81 -2.27 -12.72
CA GLU A 216 15.97 -1.94 -11.90
C GLU A 216 15.84 -0.51 -11.36
N THR A 217 15.70 0.47 -12.24
CA THR A 217 15.45 1.87 -11.83
C THR A 217 14.16 1.99 -10.99
N CYS A 218 13.13 1.20 -11.30
CA CYS A 218 11.92 1.17 -10.49
C CYS A 218 12.20 0.71 -9.06
N ALA A 219 12.98 -0.36 -8.86
CA ALA A 219 13.34 -0.88 -7.54
C ALA A 219 14.13 0.15 -6.73
N ASP A 220 15.12 0.78 -7.35
CA ASP A 220 15.91 1.84 -6.74
C ASP A 220 15.06 3.03 -6.29
N MET A 221 14.14 3.46 -7.13
CA MET A 221 13.26 4.59 -6.81
C MET A 221 12.24 4.23 -5.72
N ILE A 222 11.78 2.98 -5.65
CA ILE A 222 10.94 2.50 -4.55
C ILE A 222 11.72 2.54 -3.24
N GLU A 223 12.97 2.06 -3.23
CA GLU A 223 13.80 2.08 -2.02
C GLU A 223 14.10 3.52 -1.57
N LYS A 224 14.46 4.40 -2.50
CA LYS A 224 14.59 5.84 -2.23
C LYS A 224 13.31 6.43 -1.63
N SER A 225 12.14 6.08 -2.17
CA SER A 225 10.86 6.53 -1.63
C SER A 225 10.63 6.04 -0.20
N ARG A 226 11.04 4.81 0.14
CA ARG A 226 10.97 4.26 1.51
C ARG A 226 11.88 5.01 2.49
N LEU A 227 13.12 5.32 2.08
CA LEU A 227 14.04 6.11 2.88
C LEU A 227 13.48 7.50 3.16
N LEU A 228 12.95 8.17 2.14
CA LEU A 228 12.31 9.49 2.28
C LEU A 228 11.09 9.46 3.22
N GLN A 229 10.34 8.36 3.26
CA GLN A 229 9.23 8.19 4.19
C GLN A 229 9.68 8.11 5.65
N ARG A 230 10.91 7.61 5.88
CA ARG A 230 11.57 7.59 7.19
C ARG A 230 12.28 8.90 7.53
N ASN A 231 12.04 9.96 6.75
CA ASN A 231 12.71 11.27 6.83
C ASN A 231 14.24 11.19 6.64
N ILE A 232 14.73 10.16 5.96
CA ILE A 232 16.14 10.05 5.58
C ILE A 232 16.31 10.78 4.25
N LYS A 233 17.02 11.90 4.26
CA LYS A 233 17.36 12.64 3.02
C LYS A 233 18.41 11.85 2.24
N ILE A 234 18.17 11.66 0.95
CA ILE A 234 19.03 10.86 0.07
C ILE A 234 20.07 11.75 -0.59
N ASN A 235 19.67 12.95 -1.00
CA ASN A 235 20.59 13.96 -1.51
C ASN A 235 20.84 14.99 -0.41
N LYS A 236 22.12 15.19 -0.07
CA LYS A 236 22.51 16.43 0.63
C LYS A 236 22.22 17.57 -0.33
N ASP A 237 21.41 18.54 0.11
CA ASP A 237 21.21 19.76 -0.64
C ASP A 237 22.60 20.35 -0.91
N GLN A 238 22.96 20.46 -2.20
CA GLN A 238 24.17 21.16 -2.64
C GLN A 238 23.90 22.65 -2.55
#